data_692cca0637c579c7efc2010aee978fdb
#
_entry.id   692cca0637c579c7efc2010aee978fdb
#
_cell.length_a   1.000
_cell.length_b   1.000
_cell.length_c   1.000
_cell.angle_alpha   90.00
_cell.angle_beta   90.00
_cell.angle_gamma   90.00
#
_symmetry.space_group_name_H-M   'P 1'
#
loop_
_entity.id
_entity.type
_entity.pdbx_description
1 polymer ?
#
loop_
_entity_poly.entity_id
_entity_poly.type
_entity_poly.pdbx_seq_one_letter_code
_entity_poly.pdbx_strand_id
1 'polypeptide(L)'
;KRQELIRTDVLASLRADEIVADAEALREEMGLDRWDVLGQSFGGFCLMHYLAAHPDSVGRALFTGGVPSIGEGADEVYRATFAKLKRRHLQFNEAYPDAERMVREVCRHLEAQEELLPTGERLSARRLRTVGIELGREGGFESLARLFEAPFHPNGRLRTDFLAEVGERVSFTKGPLYAAVHETIYGGTVPGSTNWAAERVS
;
A
#
# COMPACT_ATOMS: atom_id res chain seq x y z
N LYS A 1 -12.71 16.65 -12.99
CA LYS A 1 -13.26 15.53 -12.17
C LYS A 1 -12.21 14.87 -11.26
N ARG A 2 -10.92 14.68 -11.66
CA ARG A 2 -9.89 14.05 -10.79
C ARG A 2 -9.42 14.96 -9.64
N GLN A 3 -9.37 16.27 -9.83
CA GLN A 3 -8.98 17.24 -8.79
C GLN A 3 -10.04 17.41 -7.69
N GLU A 4 -11.31 17.15 -7.98
CA GLU A 4 -12.40 17.22 -7.01
C GLU A 4 -12.37 16.08 -5.99
N LEU A 5 -11.76 14.93 -6.34
CA LEU A 5 -11.66 13.74 -5.45
C LEU A 5 -10.57 13.85 -4.39
N ILE A 6 -9.66 14.85 -4.48
CA ILE A 6 -8.55 15.05 -3.53
C ILE A 6 -8.88 16.18 -2.52
N ARG A 7 -10.14 16.51 -2.37
CA ARG A 7 -10.58 17.47 -1.35
C ARG A 7 -10.64 16.80 0.02
N THR A 8 -10.22 17.50 1.04
CA THR A 8 -10.15 16.96 2.42
C THR A 8 -11.51 16.48 2.92
N ASP A 9 -12.60 17.19 2.59
CA ASP A 9 -13.96 16.83 2.96
C ASP A 9 -14.41 15.52 2.29
N VAL A 10 -14.06 15.31 1.01
CA VAL A 10 -14.35 14.05 0.30
C VAL A 10 -13.51 12.91 0.86
N LEU A 11 -12.22 13.15 1.16
CA LEU A 11 -11.37 12.11 1.74
C LEU A 11 -11.81 11.75 3.17
N ALA A 12 -12.31 12.71 3.93
CA ALA A 12 -12.85 12.47 5.27
C ALA A 12 -14.07 11.55 5.25
N SER A 13 -14.94 11.67 4.23
CA SER A 13 -16.11 10.79 4.07
C SER A 13 -15.79 9.35 3.63
N LEU A 14 -14.51 9.00 3.44
CA LEU A 14 -14.06 7.65 3.06
C LEU A 14 -13.37 6.91 4.22
N ARG A 15 -13.49 7.41 5.44
CA ARG A 15 -12.89 6.82 6.63
C ARG A 15 -13.69 5.65 7.17
N ALA A 16 -13.09 4.88 8.09
CA ALA A 16 -13.71 3.71 8.69
C ALA A 16 -15.01 4.04 9.46
N ASP A 17 -15.05 5.19 10.12
CA ASP A 17 -16.23 5.69 10.84
C ASP A 17 -17.42 5.93 9.90
N GLU A 18 -17.19 6.56 8.76
CA GLU A 18 -18.23 6.80 7.75
C GLU A 18 -18.70 5.49 7.08
N ILE A 19 -17.77 4.58 6.79
CA ILE A 19 -18.13 3.24 6.27
C ILE A 19 -19.00 2.48 7.25
N VAL A 20 -18.73 2.59 8.54
CA VAL A 20 -19.55 1.96 9.59
C VAL A 20 -20.91 2.63 9.72
N ALA A 21 -20.97 3.96 9.62
CA ALA A 21 -22.25 4.69 9.61
C ALA A 21 -23.14 4.27 8.44
N ASP A 22 -22.56 4.13 7.23
CA ASP A 22 -23.28 3.65 6.05
C ASP A 22 -23.78 2.21 6.24
N ALA A 23 -22.95 1.34 6.82
CA ALA A 23 -23.31 -0.05 7.09
C ALA A 23 -24.47 -0.13 8.11
N GLU A 24 -24.44 0.69 9.16
CA GLU A 24 -25.48 0.75 10.18
C GLU A 24 -26.80 1.26 9.59
N ALA A 25 -26.76 2.31 8.78
CA ALA A 25 -27.95 2.81 8.08
C ALA A 25 -28.56 1.73 7.16
N LEU A 26 -27.73 0.95 6.48
CA LEU A 26 -28.20 -0.16 5.65
C LEU A 26 -28.85 -1.27 6.50
N ARG A 27 -28.27 -1.63 7.64
CA ARG A 27 -28.84 -2.63 8.57
C ARG A 27 -30.23 -2.19 9.02
N GLU A 28 -30.38 -0.93 9.41
CA GLU A 28 -31.68 -0.35 9.84
C GLU A 28 -32.69 -0.35 8.71
N GLU A 29 -32.32 0.07 7.51
CA GLU A 29 -33.21 0.06 6.34
C GLU A 29 -33.67 -1.35 5.96
N MET A 30 -32.82 -2.36 6.19
CA MET A 30 -33.19 -3.77 6.00
C MET A 30 -34.06 -4.33 7.13
N GLY A 31 -34.33 -3.57 8.19
CA GLY A 31 -35.12 -4.00 9.35
C GLY A 31 -34.48 -5.11 10.17
N LEU A 32 -33.12 -5.19 10.16
CA LEU A 32 -32.41 -6.21 10.91
C LEU A 32 -32.02 -5.69 12.30
N ASP A 33 -32.39 -6.42 13.34
CA ASP A 33 -31.98 -6.11 14.70
C ASP A 33 -30.47 -6.27 14.85
N ARG A 34 -29.92 -7.36 14.31
CA ARG A 34 -28.49 -7.71 14.31
C ARG A 34 -28.13 -8.42 13.02
N TRP A 35 -26.86 -8.34 12.62
CA TRP A 35 -26.30 -9.11 11.52
C TRP A 35 -24.91 -9.65 11.81
N ASP A 36 -24.49 -10.66 11.06
CA ASP A 36 -23.14 -11.16 11.07
C ASP A 36 -22.30 -10.38 10.05
N VAL A 37 -21.08 -10.04 10.41
CA VAL A 37 -20.21 -9.19 9.60
C VAL A 37 -18.85 -9.85 9.37
N LEU A 38 -18.30 -9.69 8.16
CA LEU A 38 -16.99 -10.17 7.76
C LEU A 38 -16.14 -8.98 7.30
N GLY A 39 -14.94 -8.84 7.89
CA GLY A 39 -13.97 -7.83 7.50
C GLY A 39 -12.64 -8.43 7.08
N GLN A 40 -12.25 -8.21 5.82
CA GLN A 40 -10.94 -8.60 5.31
C GLN A 40 -10.03 -7.38 5.21
N SER A 41 -8.76 -7.53 5.63
CA SER A 41 -7.75 -6.47 5.56
C SER A 41 -8.25 -5.19 6.25
N PHE A 42 -8.37 -4.05 5.57
CA PHE A 42 -8.94 -2.82 6.11
C PHE A 42 -10.39 -2.99 6.62
N GLY A 43 -11.15 -3.94 6.07
CA GLY A 43 -12.48 -4.31 6.60
C GLY A 43 -12.43 -4.77 8.05
N GLY A 44 -11.33 -5.39 8.50
CA GLY A 44 -11.13 -5.71 9.91
C GLY A 44 -10.99 -4.47 10.80
N PHE A 45 -10.37 -3.39 10.28
CA PHE A 45 -10.30 -2.10 10.97
C PHE A 45 -11.68 -1.48 11.11
N CYS A 46 -12.50 -1.54 10.05
CA CYS A 46 -13.90 -1.11 10.10
C CYS A 46 -14.69 -1.92 11.13
N LEU A 47 -14.49 -3.25 11.20
CA LEU A 47 -15.17 -4.08 12.19
C LEU A 47 -14.78 -3.74 13.64
N MET A 48 -13.54 -3.40 13.92
CA MET A 48 -13.14 -2.93 15.25
C MET A 48 -13.89 -1.65 15.63
N HIS A 49 -14.00 -0.71 14.68
CA HIS A 49 -14.80 0.50 14.89
C HIS A 49 -16.27 0.18 15.07
N TYR A 50 -16.84 -0.73 14.25
CA TYR A 50 -18.23 -1.14 14.34
C TYR A 50 -18.57 -1.75 15.69
N LEU A 51 -17.75 -2.67 16.20
CA LEU A 51 -17.92 -3.27 17.50
C LEU A 51 -17.83 -2.25 18.65
N ALA A 52 -17.02 -1.21 18.47
CA ALA A 52 -16.90 -0.14 19.48
C ALA A 52 -18.08 0.83 19.46
N ALA A 53 -18.60 1.17 18.27
CA ALA A 53 -19.66 2.15 18.09
C ALA A 53 -21.07 1.54 18.23
N HIS A 54 -21.27 0.35 17.69
CA HIS A 54 -22.58 -0.33 17.61
C HIS A 54 -22.50 -1.81 18.04
N PRO A 55 -22.09 -2.12 19.28
CA PRO A 55 -21.91 -3.50 19.74
C PRO A 55 -23.18 -4.34 19.66
N ASP A 56 -24.33 -3.72 19.86
CA ASP A 56 -25.62 -4.40 19.88
C ASP A 56 -26.13 -4.75 18.47
N SER A 57 -25.63 -4.11 17.44
CA SER A 57 -25.98 -4.36 16.04
C SER A 57 -25.22 -5.55 15.42
N VAL A 58 -24.18 -6.04 16.09
CA VAL A 58 -23.31 -7.10 15.57
C VAL A 58 -23.65 -8.44 16.23
N GLY A 59 -23.96 -9.45 15.42
CA GLY A 59 -24.14 -10.84 15.85
C GLY A 59 -22.79 -11.51 16.02
N ARG A 60 -22.13 -11.84 14.91
CA ARG A 60 -20.76 -12.40 14.85
C ARG A 60 -19.89 -11.51 14.00
N ALA A 61 -18.68 -11.24 14.45
CA ALA A 61 -17.66 -10.51 13.68
C ALA A 61 -16.53 -11.46 13.29
N LEU A 62 -16.30 -11.60 11.99
CA LEU A 62 -15.27 -12.46 11.41
C LEU A 62 -14.15 -11.60 10.82
N PHE A 63 -12.93 -11.79 11.30
CA PHE A 63 -11.75 -11.06 10.87
C PHE A 63 -10.85 -11.93 10.01
N THR A 64 -10.46 -11.43 8.84
CA THR A 64 -9.51 -12.10 7.95
C THR A 64 -8.39 -11.15 7.56
N GLY A 65 -7.21 -11.32 8.17
CA GLY A 65 -5.98 -10.63 7.80
C GLY A 65 -5.95 -9.12 8.08
N GLY A 66 -6.78 -8.62 9.00
CA GLY A 66 -6.80 -7.20 9.36
C GLY A 66 -7.22 -6.97 10.81
N VAL A 67 -6.23 -6.71 11.69
CA VAL A 67 -6.47 -6.21 13.05
C VAL A 67 -5.59 -4.97 13.23
N PRO A 68 -6.17 -3.80 13.55
CA PRO A 68 -5.39 -2.58 13.74
C PRO A 68 -4.54 -2.64 15.02
N SER A 69 -3.47 -1.86 15.04
CA SER A 69 -2.79 -1.49 16.27
C SER A 69 -3.70 -0.59 17.10
N ILE A 70 -3.72 -0.78 18.43
CA ILE A 70 -4.53 0.01 19.35
C ILE A 70 -3.61 0.90 20.18
N GLY A 71 -3.84 2.20 20.16
CA GLY A 71 -3.14 3.17 21.01
C GLY A 71 -1.80 3.67 20.48
N GLU A 72 -1.27 3.04 19.43
CA GLU A 72 -0.02 3.46 18.80
C GLU A 72 -0.32 4.04 17.41
N GLY A 73 0.43 5.07 17.02
CA GLY A 73 0.26 5.69 15.70
C GLY A 73 0.91 4.90 14.58
N ALA A 74 0.83 5.46 13.38
CA ALA A 74 1.38 4.86 12.14
C ALA A 74 2.89 4.55 12.22
N ASP A 75 3.65 5.27 13.04
CA ASP A 75 5.09 5.07 13.23
C ASP A 75 5.43 3.65 13.66
N GLU A 76 4.70 3.09 14.64
CA GLU A 76 4.96 1.73 15.12
C GLU A 76 4.68 0.69 14.04
N VAL A 77 3.56 0.85 13.34
CA VAL A 77 3.21 -0.04 12.23
C VAL A 77 4.31 -0.06 11.17
N TYR A 78 4.84 1.12 10.80
CA TYR A 78 5.90 1.19 9.80
C TYR A 78 7.25 0.69 10.33
N ARG A 79 7.62 0.94 11.58
CA ARG A 79 8.85 0.36 12.18
C ARG A 79 8.80 -1.17 12.12
N ALA A 80 7.67 -1.77 12.50
CA ALA A 80 7.48 -3.22 12.41
C ALA A 80 7.52 -3.73 10.96
N THR A 81 6.89 -3.00 10.04
CA THR A 81 6.86 -3.31 8.61
C THR A 81 8.26 -3.23 8.01
N PHE A 82 9.03 -2.17 8.27
CA PHE A 82 10.39 -2.02 7.77
C PHE A 82 11.35 -3.07 8.33
N ALA A 83 11.22 -3.43 9.61
CA ALA A 83 12.00 -4.53 10.18
C ALA A 83 11.74 -5.86 9.46
N LYS A 84 10.48 -6.14 9.11
CA LYS A 84 10.10 -7.32 8.32
C LYS A 84 10.58 -7.20 6.88
N LEU A 85 10.42 -6.04 6.25
CA LEU A 85 10.87 -5.78 4.87
C LEU A 85 12.38 -5.99 4.74
N LYS A 86 13.18 -5.51 5.71
CA LYS A 86 14.63 -5.74 5.73
C LYS A 86 14.98 -7.22 5.72
N ARG A 87 14.30 -8.05 6.52
CA ARG A 87 14.51 -9.51 6.50
C ARG A 87 14.16 -10.13 5.14
N ARG A 88 13.02 -9.73 4.56
CA ARG A 88 12.60 -10.22 3.23
C ARG A 88 13.59 -9.79 2.14
N HIS A 89 14.12 -8.58 2.23
CA HIS A 89 15.13 -8.09 1.28
C HIS A 89 16.44 -8.92 1.37
N LEU A 90 16.91 -9.24 2.58
CA LEU A 90 18.07 -10.11 2.74
C LEU A 90 17.82 -11.51 2.16
N GLN A 91 16.65 -12.09 2.39
CA GLN A 91 16.26 -13.37 1.79
C GLN A 91 16.22 -13.31 0.25
N PHE A 92 15.70 -12.22 -0.30
CA PHE A 92 15.69 -12.01 -1.75
C PHE A 92 17.11 -11.91 -2.32
N ASN A 93 17.99 -11.13 -1.69
CA ASN A 93 19.37 -10.96 -2.12
C ASN A 93 20.16 -12.27 -2.06
N GLU A 94 19.90 -13.11 -1.05
CA GLU A 94 20.51 -14.43 -0.92
C GLU A 94 20.02 -15.38 -2.03
N ALA A 95 18.73 -15.36 -2.31
CA ALA A 95 18.11 -16.24 -3.32
C ALA A 95 18.42 -15.79 -4.77
N TYR A 96 18.56 -14.48 -5.00
CA TYR A 96 18.70 -13.88 -6.33
C TYR A 96 19.81 -12.80 -6.37
N PRO A 97 21.08 -13.17 -6.18
CA PRO A 97 22.20 -12.20 -6.09
C PRO A 97 22.39 -11.40 -7.38
N ASP A 98 22.08 -11.97 -8.55
CA ASP A 98 22.14 -11.24 -9.81
C ASP A 98 21.05 -10.19 -9.93
N ALA A 99 19.83 -10.48 -9.45
CA ALA A 99 18.77 -9.50 -9.41
C ALA A 99 19.10 -8.34 -8.46
N GLU A 100 19.67 -8.63 -7.30
CA GLU A 100 20.14 -7.59 -6.36
C GLU A 100 21.18 -6.66 -7.00
N ARG A 101 22.14 -7.22 -7.72
CA ARG A 101 23.14 -6.46 -8.47
C ARG A 101 22.49 -5.58 -9.53
N MET A 102 21.54 -6.11 -10.30
CA MET A 102 20.80 -5.35 -11.32
C MET A 102 19.94 -4.22 -10.72
N VAL A 103 19.27 -4.46 -9.61
CA VAL A 103 18.52 -3.39 -8.89
C VAL A 103 19.42 -2.22 -8.56
N ARG A 104 20.62 -2.48 -8.02
CA ARG A 104 21.60 -1.44 -7.70
C ARG A 104 22.09 -0.71 -8.96
N GLU A 105 22.31 -1.44 -10.05
CA GLU A 105 22.76 -0.87 -11.31
C GLU A 105 21.68 0.03 -11.94
N VAL A 106 20.43 -0.42 -11.96
CA VAL A 106 19.30 0.40 -12.43
C VAL A 106 19.12 1.64 -11.56
N CYS A 107 19.21 1.52 -10.23
CA CYS A 107 19.12 2.70 -9.35
C CYS A 107 20.22 3.72 -9.65
N ARG A 108 21.48 3.29 -9.81
CA ARG A 108 22.60 4.18 -10.18
C ARG A 108 22.40 4.83 -11.56
N HIS A 109 21.89 4.05 -12.52
CA HIS A 109 21.56 4.58 -13.84
C HIS A 109 20.51 5.70 -13.75
N LEU A 110 19.42 5.49 -12.99
CA LEU A 110 18.35 6.48 -12.80
C LEU A 110 18.78 7.74 -12.02
N GLU A 111 19.84 7.66 -11.26
CA GLU A 111 20.45 8.82 -10.59
C GLU A 111 21.31 9.65 -11.58
N ALA A 112 21.92 9.00 -12.57
CA ALA A 112 22.80 9.61 -13.54
C ALA A 112 22.12 10.00 -14.86
N GLN A 113 21.06 9.31 -15.24
CA GLN A 113 20.37 9.44 -16.53
C GLN A 113 18.87 9.62 -16.34
N GLU A 114 18.26 10.42 -17.21
CA GLU A 114 16.82 10.55 -17.26
C GLU A 114 16.21 9.43 -18.10
N GLU A 115 15.29 8.68 -17.50
CA GLU A 115 14.46 7.68 -18.15
C GLU A 115 12.97 8.02 -17.96
N LEU A 116 12.20 7.87 -19.03
CA LEU A 116 10.77 8.15 -19.03
C LEU A 116 9.98 6.84 -19.13
N LEU A 117 8.96 6.74 -18.30
CA LEU A 117 7.93 5.70 -18.45
C LEU A 117 7.13 5.92 -19.74
N PRO A 118 6.43 4.92 -20.28
CA PRO A 118 5.57 5.09 -21.46
C PRO A 118 4.50 6.20 -21.31
N THR A 119 4.17 6.57 -20.08
CA THR A 119 3.25 7.67 -19.76
C THR A 119 3.88 9.05 -19.91
N GLY A 120 5.18 9.15 -20.20
CA GLY A 120 5.94 10.38 -20.25
C GLY A 120 6.43 10.89 -18.89
N GLU A 121 6.10 10.19 -17.80
CA GLU A 121 6.58 10.54 -16.47
C GLU A 121 8.02 10.07 -16.26
N ARG A 122 8.82 10.88 -15.57
CA ARG A 122 10.18 10.50 -15.19
C ARG A 122 10.16 9.34 -14.17
N LEU A 123 10.96 8.31 -14.44
CA LEU A 123 11.23 7.25 -13.47
C LEU A 123 12.44 7.65 -12.61
N SER A 124 12.24 7.86 -11.33
CA SER A 124 13.33 8.06 -10.36
C SER A 124 13.67 6.76 -9.64
N ALA A 125 14.89 6.65 -9.10
CA ALA A 125 15.30 5.53 -8.26
C ALA A 125 14.35 5.36 -7.05
N ARG A 126 13.87 6.46 -6.47
CA ARG A 126 12.88 6.46 -5.38
C ARG A 126 11.56 5.81 -5.82
N ARG A 127 11.04 6.19 -7.00
CA ARG A 127 9.81 5.62 -7.56
C ARG A 127 10.01 4.14 -7.91
N LEU A 128 11.15 3.76 -8.50
CA LEU A 128 11.48 2.36 -8.78
C LEU A 128 11.42 1.51 -7.50
N ARG A 129 11.95 2.00 -6.38
CA ARG A 129 11.97 1.25 -5.11
C ARG A 129 10.59 0.83 -4.62
N THR A 130 9.51 1.48 -5.06
CA THR A 130 8.14 1.08 -4.69
C THR A 130 7.75 -0.29 -5.23
N VAL A 131 8.46 -0.85 -6.23
CA VAL A 131 8.28 -2.26 -6.64
C VAL A 131 8.61 -3.23 -5.50
N GLY A 132 9.34 -2.78 -4.49
CA GLY A 132 9.67 -3.56 -3.29
C GLY A 132 8.46 -4.07 -2.50
N ILE A 133 7.27 -3.57 -2.76
CA ILE A 133 6.00 -4.13 -2.23
C ILE A 133 5.85 -5.61 -2.59
N GLU A 134 6.42 -6.05 -3.71
CA GLU A 134 6.41 -7.44 -4.15
C GLU A 134 7.14 -8.38 -3.16
N LEU A 135 8.12 -7.88 -2.40
CA LEU A 135 8.80 -8.68 -1.37
C LEU A 135 7.85 -9.23 -0.30
N GLY A 136 6.69 -8.61 -0.12
CA GLY A 136 5.65 -9.05 0.81
C GLY A 136 4.59 -9.97 0.20
N ARG A 137 4.64 -10.24 -1.10
CA ARG A 137 3.64 -11.02 -1.84
C ARG A 137 4.11 -12.46 -2.09
N GLU A 138 3.15 -13.35 -2.27
CA GLU A 138 3.41 -14.70 -2.76
C GLU A 138 3.94 -14.63 -4.20
N GLY A 139 5.00 -15.38 -4.52
CA GLY A 139 5.67 -15.33 -5.83
C GLY A 139 6.39 -14.01 -6.12
N GLY A 140 6.47 -13.09 -5.16
CA GLY A 140 7.02 -11.76 -5.37
C GLY A 140 8.54 -11.76 -5.59
N PHE A 141 9.27 -12.72 -5.04
CA PHE A 141 10.71 -12.86 -5.26
C PHE A 141 11.00 -13.23 -6.72
N GLU A 142 10.32 -14.25 -7.23
CA GLU A 142 10.43 -14.69 -8.63
C GLU A 142 10.01 -13.59 -9.59
N SER A 143 8.95 -12.86 -9.24
CA SER A 143 8.43 -11.73 -10.02
C SER A 143 9.46 -10.60 -10.12
N LEU A 144 10.11 -10.24 -9.00
CA LEU A 144 11.17 -9.23 -9.00
C LEU A 144 12.43 -9.72 -9.72
N ALA A 145 12.86 -10.96 -9.48
CA ALA A 145 14.04 -11.52 -10.15
C ALA A 145 13.88 -11.50 -11.67
N ARG A 146 12.69 -11.88 -12.17
CA ARG A 146 12.37 -11.83 -13.60
C ARG A 146 12.34 -10.41 -14.14
N LEU A 147 11.77 -9.45 -13.40
CA LEU A 147 11.77 -8.04 -13.79
C LEU A 147 13.19 -7.52 -14.02
N PHE A 148 14.13 -7.89 -13.17
CA PHE A 148 15.52 -7.42 -13.23
C PHE A 148 16.48 -8.35 -13.97
N GLU A 149 16.01 -9.36 -14.70
CA GLU A 149 16.86 -10.31 -15.44
C GLU A 149 17.70 -9.61 -16.53
N ALA A 150 17.10 -8.72 -17.32
CA ALA A 150 17.78 -8.00 -18.39
C ALA A 150 17.20 -6.59 -18.61
N PRO A 151 17.39 -5.65 -17.68
CA PRO A 151 16.74 -4.34 -17.76
C PRO A 151 17.37 -3.38 -18.79
N PHE A 152 18.59 -3.67 -19.29
CA PHE A 152 19.33 -2.78 -20.18
C PHE A 152 19.42 -3.28 -21.62
N HIS A 153 19.41 -2.34 -22.55
CA HIS A 153 19.89 -2.54 -23.91
C HIS A 153 21.43 -2.55 -23.97
N PRO A 154 22.04 -3.10 -25.04
CA PRO A 154 23.49 -3.03 -25.22
C PRO A 154 24.09 -1.62 -25.26
N ASN A 155 23.27 -0.61 -25.58
CA ASN A 155 23.68 0.81 -25.59
C ASN A 155 23.63 1.46 -24.19
N GLY A 156 23.30 0.70 -23.13
CA GLY A 156 23.25 1.18 -21.76
C GLY A 156 21.96 1.89 -21.35
N ARG A 157 20.96 2.03 -22.26
CA ARG A 157 19.64 2.56 -21.92
C ARG A 157 18.74 1.47 -21.36
N LEU A 158 17.80 1.84 -20.51
CA LEU A 158 16.77 0.92 -20.03
C LEU A 158 15.88 0.46 -21.18
N ARG A 159 15.52 -0.81 -21.18
CA ARG A 159 14.64 -1.41 -22.19
C ARG A 159 13.22 -0.88 -22.05
N THR A 160 12.56 -0.70 -23.20
CA THR A 160 11.18 -0.20 -23.24
C THR A 160 10.18 -1.13 -22.55
N ASP A 161 10.37 -2.46 -22.68
CA ASP A 161 9.55 -3.44 -22.00
C ASP A 161 9.75 -3.42 -20.48
N PHE A 162 11.00 -3.27 -20.00
CA PHE A 162 11.29 -3.05 -18.59
C PHE A 162 10.60 -1.79 -18.05
N LEU A 163 10.72 -0.65 -18.78
CA LEU A 163 10.09 0.61 -18.39
C LEU A 163 8.55 0.50 -18.38
N ALA A 164 7.97 -0.23 -19.33
CA ALA A 164 6.53 -0.47 -19.37
C ALA A 164 6.07 -1.29 -18.15
N GLU A 165 6.76 -2.39 -17.85
CA GLU A 165 6.42 -3.26 -16.73
C GLU A 165 6.60 -2.55 -15.37
N VAL A 166 7.68 -1.78 -15.20
CA VAL A 166 7.87 -0.93 -14.02
C VAL A 166 6.74 0.10 -13.94
N GLY A 167 6.41 0.76 -15.05
CA GLY A 167 5.34 1.76 -15.12
C GLY A 167 4.00 1.22 -14.61
N GLU A 168 3.62 0.01 -15.02
CA GLU A 168 2.40 -0.67 -14.53
C GLU A 168 2.45 -0.92 -13.01
N ARG A 169 3.59 -1.38 -12.48
CA ARG A 169 3.76 -1.73 -11.06
C ARG A 169 3.77 -0.52 -10.14
N VAL A 170 4.36 0.61 -10.58
CA VAL A 170 4.48 1.83 -9.76
C VAL A 170 3.35 2.83 -9.98
N SER A 171 2.37 2.48 -10.83
CA SER A 171 1.25 3.35 -11.15
C SER A 171 0.16 3.29 -10.09
N PHE A 172 -0.32 4.46 -9.66
CA PHE A 172 -1.52 4.59 -8.82
C PHE A 172 -2.78 4.89 -9.63
N THR A 173 -2.73 4.82 -10.98
CA THR A 173 -3.86 5.20 -11.85
C THR A 173 -5.10 4.34 -11.63
N LYS A 174 -4.90 3.06 -11.28
CA LYS A 174 -6.00 2.11 -10.99
C LYS A 174 -6.58 2.28 -9.59
N GLY A 175 -5.84 2.90 -8.65
CA GLY A 175 -6.25 3.12 -7.27
C GLY A 175 -5.73 4.44 -6.70
N PRO A 176 -6.13 5.61 -7.25
CA PRO A 176 -5.60 6.90 -6.82
C PRO A 176 -5.94 7.23 -5.36
N LEU A 177 -7.09 6.79 -4.87
CA LEU A 177 -7.48 6.95 -3.47
C LEU A 177 -6.57 6.14 -2.54
N TYR A 178 -6.15 4.94 -2.95
CA TYR A 178 -5.21 4.15 -2.17
C TYR A 178 -3.92 4.94 -1.86
N ALA A 179 -3.34 5.60 -2.86
CA ALA A 179 -2.15 6.42 -2.65
C ALA A 179 -2.37 7.60 -1.69
N ALA A 180 -3.58 8.19 -1.70
CA ALA A 180 -3.90 9.36 -0.89
C ALA A 180 -4.24 9.03 0.56
N VAL A 181 -4.96 7.92 0.80
CA VAL A 181 -5.54 7.62 2.13
C VAL A 181 -4.91 6.43 2.84
N HIS A 182 -4.06 5.65 2.17
CA HIS A 182 -3.58 4.38 2.72
C HIS A 182 -2.91 4.52 4.09
N GLU A 183 -2.04 5.51 4.26
CA GLU A 183 -1.34 5.70 5.54
C GLU A 183 -2.29 6.09 6.67
N THR A 184 -3.37 6.80 6.36
CA THR A 184 -4.31 7.28 7.38
C THR A 184 -5.02 6.14 8.12
N ILE A 185 -5.13 4.95 7.51
CA ILE A 185 -5.74 3.78 8.16
C ILE A 185 -4.92 3.29 9.38
N TYR A 186 -3.64 3.65 9.44
CA TYR A 186 -2.74 3.29 10.53
C TYR A 186 -2.65 4.38 11.63
N GLY A 187 -3.40 5.47 11.49
CA GLY A 187 -3.41 6.56 12.49
C GLY A 187 -3.92 6.14 13.87
N GLY A 188 -4.69 5.05 13.93
CA GLY A 188 -5.24 4.53 15.18
C GLY A 188 -6.14 5.57 15.86
N THR A 189 -6.04 5.65 17.18
CA THR A 189 -6.73 6.65 18.02
C THR A 189 -5.90 7.91 18.28
N VAL A 190 -4.70 8.02 17.68
CA VAL A 190 -3.81 9.17 17.86
C VAL A 190 -4.34 10.35 17.07
N PRO A 191 -4.64 11.49 17.72
CA PRO A 191 -5.13 12.68 17.02
C PRO A 191 -4.09 13.29 16.10
N GLY A 192 -4.56 13.87 14.99
CA GLY A 192 -3.73 14.64 14.06
C GLY A 192 -3.33 13.87 12.80
N SER A 193 -2.40 14.46 12.05
CA SER A 193 -1.89 13.88 10.80
C SER A 193 -0.84 12.82 11.09
N THR A 194 -0.82 11.75 10.28
CA THR A 194 0.25 10.75 10.28
C THR A 194 1.58 11.32 9.80
N ASN A 195 1.52 12.44 9.08
CA ASN A 195 2.68 13.23 8.62
C ASN A 195 3.73 12.37 7.87
N TRP A 196 3.27 11.55 6.94
CA TRP A 196 4.12 10.66 6.14
C TRP A 196 5.02 9.77 7.00
N ALA A 197 4.42 9.06 7.93
CA ALA A 197 5.10 8.21 8.90
C ALA A 197 6.02 7.19 8.23
N ALA A 198 5.61 6.60 7.12
CA ALA A 198 6.42 5.65 6.37
C ALA A 198 7.77 6.25 5.93
N GLU A 199 7.78 7.48 5.45
CA GLU A 199 9.01 8.17 5.06
C GLU A 199 9.87 8.57 6.25
N ARG A 200 9.21 9.04 7.31
CA ARG A 200 9.89 9.57 8.50
C ARG A 200 10.61 8.49 9.32
N VAL A 201 10.13 7.25 9.29
CA VAL A 201 10.70 6.11 10.05
C VAL A 201 11.51 5.14 9.18
N SER A 202 11.65 5.39 7.87
CA SER A 202 12.38 4.56 6.91
C SER A 202 13.91 4.63 7.07
#